data_2871215bf4d11d9b9262205f128c569b
#
_entry.id   2871215bf4d11d9b9262205f128c569b
#
_cell.length_a   1.000
_cell.length_b   1.000
_cell.length_c   1.000
_cell.angle_alpha   90.00
_cell.angle_beta   90.00
_cell.angle_gamma   90.00
#
_symmetry.space_group_name_H-M   'P 1'
#
loop_
_entity.id
_entity.type
_entity.pdbx_description
1 polymer ?
#
loop_
_entity_poly.entity_id
_entity_poly.type
_entity_poly.pdbx_seq_one_letter_code
_entity_poly.pdbx_strand_id
1 'polypeptide(L)'
;YGLLRYWQDQRFDGLLTTYLEELGDGEAAQNHVVIYRKLLSEHDADSDAGLEDDHYLQGALQLALGVCADEFLPEVIGFNLGYEQLPLHLLITAYELSELGIDPYYFTLHVTIDNASSGHACKAAQSVLNLLPLGEGRADFYRRVAAGYRLNNLGLGTTSIIKQFNLQDEVVAMLERKRAFGQHMHSDYCRFEGQTVNQWLARPGQIGAFLKALEDKGWIKHNQDPTNSRFWQLIEGDGAAVFVVFKKNEKQLIHDWI
;
A
#
# COMPACT_ATOMS: atom_id res chain seq x y z
N TYR A 1 2.54 -1.69 22.14
CA TYR A 1 2.00 -1.20 23.43
C TYR A 1 2.33 -2.15 24.59
N GLY A 2 2.46 -3.46 24.39
CA GLY A 2 2.77 -4.42 25.44
C GLY A 2 4.08 -4.16 26.21
N LEU A 3 5.02 -3.47 25.56
CA LEU A 3 6.31 -3.10 26.17
C LEU A 3 6.23 -1.84 27.05
N LEU A 4 5.14 -1.09 27.05
CA LEU A 4 5.00 0.14 27.86
C LEU A 4 5.17 -0.10 29.35
N ARG A 5 4.88 -1.30 29.85
CA ARG A 5 5.11 -1.68 31.25
C ARG A 5 6.57 -1.62 31.69
N TYR A 6 7.51 -1.68 30.73
CA TYR A 6 8.96 -1.63 30.99
C TYR A 6 9.53 -0.21 30.91
N TRP A 7 8.69 0.82 30.93
CA TRP A 7 9.09 2.22 30.75
C TRP A 7 10.16 2.74 31.73
N GLN A 8 10.39 2.08 32.83
CA GLN A 8 11.44 2.40 33.79
C GLN A 8 12.77 1.66 33.54
N ASP A 9 12.79 0.73 32.60
CA ASP A 9 13.97 -0.06 32.28
C ASP A 9 14.64 0.48 31.03
N GLN A 10 15.75 1.18 31.17
CA GLN A 10 16.50 1.82 30.10
C GLN A 10 16.89 0.87 28.95
N ARG A 11 16.92 -0.46 29.19
CA ARG A 11 17.17 -1.43 28.13
C ARG A 11 16.09 -1.42 27.05
N PHE A 12 14.90 -0.92 27.38
CA PHE A 12 13.75 -0.83 26.46
C PHE A 12 13.61 0.55 25.82
N ASP A 13 14.43 1.54 26.16
CA ASP A 13 14.29 2.92 25.69
C ASP A 13 14.19 2.99 24.17
N GLY A 14 15.02 2.25 23.43
CA GLY A 14 15.00 2.24 21.98
C GLY A 14 13.66 1.77 21.39
N LEU A 15 13.09 0.71 21.96
CA LEU A 15 11.78 0.17 21.53
C LEU A 15 10.62 1.08 21.91
N LEU A 16 10.68 1.70 23.08
CA LEU A 16 9.65 2.62 23.55
C LEU A 16 9.69 3.94 22.77
N THR A 17 10.88 4.45 22.48
CA THR A 17 11.06 5.64 21.64
C THR A 17 10.49 5.41 20.25
N THR A 18 10.86 4.30 19.58
CA THR A 18 10.29 3.93 18.28
C THR A 18 8.76 3.88 18.35
N TYR A 19 8.19 3.25 19.36
CA TYR A 19 6.73 3.17 19.53
C TYR A 19 6.07 4.56 19.66
N LEU A 20 6.66 5.48 20.40
CA LEU A 20 6.14 6.84 20.58
C LEU A 20 6.29 7.68 19.32
N GLU A 21 7.43 7.57 18.63
CA GLU A 21 7.67 8.22 17.33
C GLU A 21 6.68 7.74 16.27
N GLU A 22 6.35 6.44 16.23
CA GLU A 22 5.29 5.90 15.34
C GLU A 22 3.90 6.49 15.64
N LEU A 23 3.63 6.81 16.91
CA LEU A 23 2.41 7.51 17.31
C LEU A 23 2.49 9.04 17.11
N GLY A 24 3.59 9.56 16.58
CA GLY A 24 3.81 10.98 16.33
C GLY A 24 4.12 11.79 17.57
N ASP A 25 4.69 11.19 18.61
CA ASP A 25 5.00 11.84 19.90
C ASP A 25 3.83 12.62 20.52
N GLY A 26 2.60 12.20 20.22
CA GLY A 26 1.36 12.83 20.67
C GLY A 26 0.78 13.84 19.68
N GLU A 27 1.46 14.13 18.56
CA GLU A 27 0.97 15.01 17.50
C GLU A 27 0.26 14.19 16.40
N ALA A 28 -1.06 14.36 16.28
CA ALA A 28 -1.86 13.59 15.32
C ALA A 28 -1.38 13.73 13.86
N ALA A 29 -0.86 14.91 13.49
CA ALA A 29 -0.35 15.15 12.15
C ALA A 29 0.96 14.39 11.84
N GLN A 30 1.65 13.89 12.87
CA GLN A 30 2.88 13.10 12.75
C GLN A 30 2.64 11.60 13.01
N ASN A 31 1.41 11.22 13.38
CA ASN A 31 1.06 9.83 13.60
C ASN A 31 1.05 9.06 12.28
N HIS A 32 1.87 8.02 12.17
CA HIS A 32 2.07 7.26 10.93
C HIS A 32 0.78 6.60 10.43
N VAL A 33 -0.08 6.13 11.32
CA VAL A 33 -1.39 5.56 10.96
C VAL A 33 -2.30 6.62 10.36
N VAL A 34 -2.29 7.84 10.91
CA VAL A 34 -3.09 8.96 10.39
C VAL A 34 -2.60 9.38 9.01
N ILE A 35 -1.26 9.51 8.84
CA ILE A 35 -0.64 9.87 7.57
C ILE A 35 -0.98 8.82 6.50
N TYR A 36 -0.83 7.52 6.82
CA TYR A 36 -1.11 6.45 5.89
C TYR A 36 -2.59 6.35 5.49
N ARG A 37 -3.50 6.46 6.46
CA ARG A 37 -4.94 6.48 6.19
C ARG A 37 -5.36 7.66 5.32
N LYS A 38 -4.76 8.82 5.53
CA LYS A 38 -4.99 9.98 4.68
C LYS A 38 -4.57 9.69 3.24
N LEU A 39 -3.37 9.14 3.03
CA LEU A 39 -2.88 8.73 1.72
C LEU A 39 -3.84 7.76 1.03
N LEU A 40 -4.29 6.72 1.72
CA LEU A 40 -5.25 5.76 1.16
C LEU A 40 -6.58 6.42 0.76
N SER A 41 -7.12 7.26 1.63
CA SER A 41 -8.41 7.93 1.39
C SER A 41 -8.36 8.93 0.22
N GLU A 42 -7.25 9.64 0.05
CA GLU A 42 -7.04 10.57 -1.07
C GLU A 42 -7.00 9.85 -2.43
N HIS A 43 -6.76 8.55 -2.43
CA HIS A 43 -6.64 7.72 -3.64
C HIS A 43 -7.72 6.63 -3.76
N ASP A 44 -8.79 6.71 -2.95
CA ASP A 44 -9.90 5.74 -2.94
C ASP A 44 -9.44 4.29 -2.69
N ALA A 45 -8.37 4.13 -1.88
CA ALA A 45 -7.71 2.86 -1.57
C ALA A 45 -7.92 2.41 -0.11
N ASP A 46 -8.88 3.00 0.61
CA ASP A 46 -9.16 2.73 2.02
C ASP A 46 -10.25 1.67 2.23
N SER A 47 -10.74 1.04 1.16
CA SER A 47 -11.71 -0.06 1.24
C SER A 47 -11.01 -1.38 1.50
N ASP A 48 -11.52 -2.13 2.48
CA ASP A 48 -11.12 -3.50 2.79
C ASP A 48 -12.01 -4.56 2.10
N ALA A 49 -12.96 -4.12 1.28
CA ALA A 49 -13.88 -5.00 0.57
C ALA A 49 -13.12 -5.92 -0.41
N GLY A 50 -13.26 -7.23 -0.19
CA GLY A 50 -12.63 -8.25 -1.05
C GLY A 50 -11.20 -8.62 -0.66
N LEU A 51 -10.68 -8.14 0.48
CA LEU A 51 -9.41 -8.61 1.02
C LEU A 51 -9.59 -9.97 1.70
N GLU A 52 -8.72 -10.91 1.36
CA GLU A 52 -8.66 -12.24 1.97
C GLU A 52 -7.94 -12.21 3.33
N ASP A 53 -8.12 -13.23 4.16
CA ASP A 53 -7.57 -13.33 5.51
C ASP A 53 -6.05 -13.12 5.58
N ASP A 54 -5.31 -13.54 4.56
CA ASP A 54 -3.86 -13.40 4.47
C ASP A 54 -3.39 -11.93 4.48
N HIS A 55 -4.23 -10.98 4.06
CA HIS A 55 -3.94 -9.56 4.12
C HIS A 55 -3.89 -9.02 5.56
N TYR A 56 -4.60 -9.66 6.48
CA TYR A 56 -4.70 -9.24 7.88
C TYR A 56 -3.68 -9.94 8.78
N LEU A 57 -2.96 -10.97 8.28
CA LEU A 57 -2.11 -11.81 9.11
C LEU A 57 -1.01 -11.03 9.83
N GLN A 58 -0.34 -10.08 9.16
CA GLN A 58 0.70 -9.26 9.80
C GLN A 58 0.14 -8.37 10.90
N GLY A 59 -1.01 -7.75 10.70
CA GLY A 59 -1.70 -6.97 11.72
C GLY A 59 -2.11 -7.82 12.93
N ALA A 60 -2.63 -9.02 12.68
CA ALA A 60 -3.01 -9.97 13.73
C ALA A 60 -1.79 -10.43 14.54
N LEU A 61 -0.65 -10.71 13.89
CA LEU A 61 0.61 -11.05 14.55
C LEU A 61 1.12 -9.90 15.44
N GLN A 62 1.10 -8.67 14.95
CA GLN A 62 1.50 -7.50 15.74
C GLN A 62 0.63 -7.33 16.99
N LEU A 63 -0.70 -7.49 16.84
CA LEU A 63 -1.62 -7.43 17.97
C LEU A 63 -1.36 -8.56 18.98
N ALA A 64 -1.20 -9.80 18.51
CA ALA A 64 -0.91 -10.96 19.38
C ALA A 64 0.40 -10.78 20.14
N LEU A 65 1.49 -10.39 19.47
CA LEU A 65 2.77 -10.09 20.09
C LEU A 65 2.67 -8.93 21.10
N GLY A 66 1.86 -7.91 20.81
CA GLY A 66 1.62 -6.81 21.73
C GLY A 66 0.85 -7.24 22.98
N VAL A 67 -0.11 -8.16 22.88
CA VAL A 67 -0.88 -8.69 24.02
C VAL A 67 -0.03 -9.64 24.86
N CYS A 68 0.73 -10.53 24.22
CA CYS A 68 1.51 -11.58 24.86
C CYS A 68 3.00 -11.19 25.05
N ALA A 69 3.31 -9.89 25.11
CA ALA A 69 4.68 -9.38 25.07
C ALA A 69 5.58 -9.93 26.18
N ASP A 70 5.06 -10.25 27.37
CA ASP A 70 5.85 -10.80 28.47
C ASP A 70 6.35 -12.23 28.19
N GLU A 71 5.47 -13.06 27.62
CA GLU A 71 5.77 -14.45 27.32
C GLU A 71 6.68 -14.57 26.10
N PHE A 72 6.45 -13.70 25.11
CA PHE A 72 7.13 -13.71 23.83
C PHE A 72 8.10 -12.53 23.63
N LEU A 73 8.68 -12.02 24.74
CA LEU A 73 9.55 -10.84 24.68
C LEU A 73 10.69 -10.95 23.65
N PRO A 74 11.46 -12.05 23.54
CA PRO A 74 12.49 -12.17 22.53
C PRO A 74 11.94 -12.15 21.10
N GLU A 75 10.77 -12.76 20.89
CA GLU A 75 10.08 -12.76 19.59
C GLU A 75 9.56 -11.36 19.24
N VAL A 76 9.04 -10.59 20.20
CA VAL A 76 8.63 -9.19 20.00
C VAL A 76 9.81 -8.34 19.53
N ILE A 77 10.97 -8.48 20.20
CA ILE A 77 12.20 -7.77 19.82
C ILE A 77 12.65 -8.18 18.43
N GLY A 78 12.61 -9.47 18.12
CA GLY A 78 12.97 -9.99 16.81
C GLY A 78 12.03 -9.54 15.70
N PHE A 79 10.74 -9.50 15.98
CA PHE A 79 9.73 -8.99 15.05
C PHE A 79 9.96 -7.51 14.73
N ASN A 80 10.17 -6.69 15.78
CA ASN A 80 10.47 -5.27 15.62
C ASN A 80 11.78 -5.08 14.82
N LEU A 81 12.85 -5.84 15.13
CA LEU A 81 14.10 -5.79 14.37
C LEU A 81 13.89 -6.05 12.87
N GLY A 82 13.04 -7.00 12.51
CA GLY A 82 12.72 -7.30 11.11
C GLY A 82 11.86 -6.23 10.45
N TYR A 83 10.94 -5.63 11.21
CA TYR A 83 10.00 -4.62 10.72
C TYR A 83 10.68 -3.28 10.46
N GLU A 84 11.60 -2.85 11.34
CA GLU A 84 12.30 -1.56 11.26
C GLU A 84 13.48 -1.55 10.27
N GLN A 85 13.72 -2.63 9.55
CA GLN A 85 14.74 -2.62 8.51
C GLN A 85 14.26 -1.83 7.31
N LEU A 86 15.10 -0.90 6.84
CA LEU A 86 14.83 -0.10 5.65
C LEU A 86 14.92 -0.99 4.39
N PRO A 87 13.81 -1.47 3.86
CA PRO A 87 13.83 -2.22 2.62
C PRO A 87 13.99 -1.26 1.45
N LEU A 88 14.82 -1.66 0.48
CA LEU A 88 15.07 -0.88 -0.74
C LEU A 88 13.76 -0.49 -1.46
N HIS A 89 12.72 -1.31 -1.36
CA HIS A 89 11.43 -1.04 -2.00
C HIS A 89 10.73 0.23 -1.48
N LEU A 90 10.95 0.67 -0.24
CA LEU A 90 10.38 1.94 0.25
C LEU A 90 10.89 3.14 -0.55
N LEU A 91 12.18 3.13 -0.89
CA LEU A 91 12.78 4.18 -1.71
C LEU A 91 12.24 4.14 -3.15
N ILE A 92 12.12 2.94 -3.71
CA ILE A 92 11.55 2.73 -5.05
C ILE A 92 10.09 3.19 -5.06
N THR A 93 9.29 2.77 -4.08
CA THR A 93 7.88 3.17 -3.95
C THR A 93 7.74 4.69 -3.83
N ALA A 94 8.58 5.36 -3.03
CA ALA A 94 8.56 6.82 -2.91
C ALA A 94 8.82 7.51 -4.25
N TYR A 95 9.75 6.99 -5.05
CA TYR A 95 10.03 7.49 -6.38
C TYR A 95 8.84 7.27 -7.33
N GLU A 96 8.31 6.05 -7.41
CA GLU A 96 7.19 5.69 -8.30
C GLU A 96 5.93 6.50 -7.98
N LEU A 97 5.61 6.68 -6.69
CA LEU A 97 4.49 7.52 -6.26
C LEU A 97 4.67 8.98 -6.73
N SER A 98 5.88 9.52 -6.62
CA SER A 98 6.19 10.87 -7.11
C SER A 98 5.96 11.00 -8.61
N GLU A 99 6.38 10.01 -9.40
CA GLU A 99 6.14 9.97 -10.86
C GLU A 99 4.64 9.94 -11.19
N LEU A 100 3.84 9.24 -10.38
CA LEU A 100 2.38 9.18 -10.51
C LEU A 100 1.66 10.43 -9.98
N GLY A 101 2.38 11.39 -9.37
CA GLY A 101 1.80 12.58 -8.76
C GLY A 101 1.05 12.28 -7.46
N ILE A 102 1.42 11.20 -6.78
CA ILE A 102 0.93 10.80 -5.46
C ILE A 102 1.94 11.29 -4.42
N ASP A 103 1.46 11.81 -3.29
CA ASP A 103 2.34 12.28 -2.21
C ASP A 103 3.12 11.09 -1.62
N PRO A 104 4.45 11.04 -1.76
CA PRO A 104 5.28 9.96 -1.26
C PRO A 104 5.64 10.11 0.22
N TYR A 105 5.12 11.12 0.91
CA TYR A 105 5.59 11.55 2.24
C TYR A 105 5.67 10.39 3.24
N TYR A 106 4.66 9.50 3.29
CA TYR A 106 4.68 8.35 4.19
C TYR A 106 5.92 7.47 3.99
N PHE A 107 6.28 7.18 2.75
CA PHE A 107 7.41 6.32 2.40
C PHE A 107 8.76 7.05 2.57
N THR A 108 8.84 8.33 2.20
CA THR A 108 10.05 9.13 2.39
C THR A 108 10.35 9.38 3.86
N LEU A 109 9.32 9.49 4.71
CA LEU A 109 9.46 9.58 6.16
C LEU A 109 10.18 8.32 6.67
N HIS A 110 9.70 7.12 6.34
CA HIS A 110 10.32 5.86 6.76
C HIS A 110 11.74 5.67 6.20
N VAL A 111 12.03 6.10 4.97
CA VAL A 111 13.41 6.14 4.46
C VAL A 111 14.33 6.96 5.37
N THR A 112 13.80 8.03 5.97
CA THR A 112 14.59 8.92 6.82
C THR A 112 14.75 8.38 8.24
N ILE A 113 13.67 7.89 8.86
CA ILE A 113 13.68 7.50 10.29
C ILE A 113 14.18 6.08 10.55
N ASP A 114 14.05 5.15 9.59
CA ASP A 114 14.45 3.73 9.76
C ASP A 114 15.92 3.49 9.42
N ASN A 115 16.76 4.52 9.45
CA ASN A 115 18.15 4.40 9.08
C ASN A 115 18.97 3.58 10.11
N ALA A 116 20.04 2.95 9.62
CA ALA A 116 20.91 2.08 10.41
C ALA A 116 21.90 2.81 11.32
N SER A 117 22.05 4.12 11.20
CA SER A 117 23.05 4.89 11.98
C SER A 117 22.50 5.39 13.33
N SER A 118 21.27 5.86 13.35
CA SER A 118 20.63 6.45 14.55
C SER A 118 19.12 6.26 14.61
N GLY A 119 18.52 5.76 13.52
CA GLY A 119 17.08 5.57 13.36
C GLY A 119 16.54 4.29 14.02
N HIS A 120 15.33 3.92 13.65
CA HIS A 120 14.61 2.78 14.24
C HIS A 120 15.37 1.46 14.03
N ALA A 121 15.97 1.23 12.88
CA ALA A 121 16.79 0.02 12.63
C ALA A 121 17.97 -0.07 13.60
N CYS A 122 18.65 1.04 13.88
CA CYS A 122 19.72 1.10 14.88
C CYS A 122 19.19 0.82 16.29
N LYS A 123 18.10 1.49 16.70
CA LYS A 123 17.45 1.29 18.00
C LYS A 123 16.99 -0.15 18.20
N ALA A 124 16.42 -0.78 17.16
CA ALA A 124 15.99 -2.17 17.19
C ALA A 124 17.18 -3.14 17.39
N ALA A 125 18.26 -2.96 16.63
CA ALA A 125 19.47 -3.76 16.77
C ALA A 125 20.10 -3.60 18.18
N GLN A 126 20.19 -2.36 18.67
CA GLN A 126 20.73 -2.08 19.99
C GLN A 126 19.86 -2.71 21.10
N SER A 127 18.55 -2.76 20.92
CA SER A 127 17.62 -3.38 21.89
C SER A 127 17.86 -4.88 22.02
N VAL A 128 18.22 -5.59 20.92
CA VAL A 128 18.64 -7.00 21.00
C VAL A 128 19.87 -7.16 21.90
N LEU A 129 20.87 -6.26 21.74
CA LEU A 129 22.09 -6.31 22.53
C LEU A 129 21.86 -5.96 24.00
N ASN A 130 21.06 -4.94 24.27
CA ASN A 130 20.75 -4.46 25.62
C ASN A 130 19.96 -5.48 26.45
N LEU A 131 19.11 -6.28 25.80
CA LEU A 131 18.24 -7.27 26.46
C LEU A 131 18.85 -8.69 26.43
N LEU A 132 20.00 -8.85 25.82
CA LEU A 132 20.69 -10.14 25.73
C LEU A 132 21.10 -10.63 27.12
N PRO A 133 20.68 -11.85 27.56
CA PRO A 133 21.10 -12.41 28.85
C PRO A 133 22.61 -12.55 28.95
N LEU A 134 23.12 -12.26 30.15
CA LEU A 134 24.53 -12.52 30.51
C LEU A 134 24.65 -13.97 31.04
N GLY A 135 25.21 -14.87 30.21
CA GLY A 135 25.45 -16.27 30.62
C GLY A 135 24.44 -17.25 30.03
N GLU A 136 23.91 -18.15 30.88
CA GLU A 136 22.93 -19.16 30.40
C GLU A 136 21.66 -18.52 29.86
N GLY A 137 21.11 -19.14 28.83
CA GLY A 137 19.91 -18.60 28.13
C GLY A 137 20.21 -17.70 26.91
N ARG A 138 21.47 -17.27 26.70
CA ARG A 138 21.86 -16.40 25.59
C ARG A 138 21.56 -17.03 24.24
N ALA A 139 21.88 -18.30 24.05
CA ALA A 139 21.61 -19.02 22.80
C ALA A 139 20.10 -19.18 22.54
N ASP A 140 19.33 -19.43 23.60
CA ASP A 140 17.86 -19.51 23.51
C ASP A 140 17.25 -18.15 23.15
N PHE A 141 17.69 -17.08 23.77
CA PHE A 141 17.27 -15.72 23.47
C PHE A 141 17.50 -15.39 21.99
N TYR A 142 18.70 -15.62 21.46
CA TYR A 142 19.00 -15.39 20.03
C TYR A 142 18.12 -16.23 19.10
N ARG A 143 17.90 -17.49 19.44
CA ARG A 143 17.03 -18.37 18.65
C ARG A 143 15.59 -17.82 18.62
N ARG A 144 15.07 -17.35 19.72
CA ARG A 144 13.74 -16.76 19.85
C ARG A 144 13.65 -15.40 19.15
N VAL A 145 14.65 -14.54 19.26
CA VAL A 145 14.76 -13.30 18.46
C VAL A 145 14.73 -13.63 16.96
N ALA A 146 15.52 -14.62 16.53
CA ALA A 146 15.51 -15.05 15.11
C ALA A 146 14.16 -15.66 14.68
N ALA A 147 13.42 -16.30 15.59
CA ALA A 147 12.06 -16.75 15.32
C ALA A 147 11.10 -15.59 15.11
N GLY A 148 11.15 -14.59 15.99
CA GLY A 148 10.37 -13.35 15.88
C GLY A 148 10.66 -12.60 14.58
N TYR A 149 11.95 -12.46 14.22
CA TYR A 149 12.36 -11.85 12.95
C TYR A 149 11.70 -12.53 11.73
N ARG A 150 11.64 -13.87 11.73
CA ARG A 150 11.03 -14.62 10.63
C ARG A 150 9.52 -14.47 10.53
N LEU A 151 8.82 -14.05 11.59
CA LEU A 151 7.37 -13.78 11.54
C LEU A 151 7.03 -12.68 10.52
N ASN A 152 7.98 -11.79 10.19
CA ASN A 152 7.80 -10.80 9.14
C ASN A 152 7.62 -11.41 7.73
N ASN A 153 7.97 -12.68 7.55
CA ASN A 153 7.81 -13.38 6.26
C ASN A 153 6.45 -14.08 6.12
N LEU A 154 5.59 -14.02 7.14
CA LEU A 154 4.26 -14.63 7.10
C LEU A 154 3.24 -13.70 6.44
N GLY A 155 2.24 -14.28 5.80
CA GLY A 155 1.22 -13.52 5.07
C GLY A 155 1.70 -13.01 3.71
N LEU A 156 1.01 -11.99 3.21
CA LEU A 156 1.29 -11.41 1.89
C LEU A 156 2.37 -10.34 1.99
N GLY A 157 3.50 -10.59 1.36
CA GLY A 157 4.55 -9.57 1.17
C GLY A 157 4.39 -8.86 -0.18
N THR A 158 5.09 -7.73 -0.36
CA THR A 158 5.08 -6.89 -1.58
C THR A 158 5.25 -7.71 -2.86
N THR A 159 6.17 -8.67 -2.89
CA THR A 159 6.39 -9.53 -4.07
C THR A 159 5.15 -10.39 -4.41
N SER A 160 4.41 -10.84 -3.41
CA SER A 160 3.18 -11.64 -3.62
C SER A 160 2.07 -10.76 -4.18
N ILE A 161 1.91 -9.55 -3.65
CA ILE A 161 0.93 -8.57 -4.15
C ILE A 161 1.22 -8.20 -5.60
N ILE A 162 2.49 -7.87 -5.93
CA ILE A 162 2.89 -7.55 -7.31
C ILE A 162 2.59 -8.71 -8.28
N LYS A 163 2.84 -9.97 -7.86
CA LYS A 163 2.53 -11.15 -8.68
C LYS A 163 1.05 -11.39 -8.91
N GLN A 164 0.21 -10.96 -7.98
CA GLN A 164 -1.26 -11.09 -8.08
C GLN A 164 -1.89 -9.91 -8.83
N PHE A 165 -1.14 -8.82 -9.02
CA PHE A 165 -1.64 -7.63 -9.69
C PHE A 165 -2.04 -7.94 -11.13
N ASN A 166 -3.29 -7.66 -11.47
CA ASN A 166 -3.86 -7.81 -12.80
C ASN A 166 -4.29 -6.43 -13.31
N LEU A 167 -3.54 -5.93 -14.27
CA LEU A 167 -3.75 -4.59 -14.82
C LEU A 167 -5.15 -4.40 -15.42
N GLN A 168 -5.69 -5.43 -16.09
CA GLN A 168 -7.05 -5.42 -16.63
C GLN A 168 -8.10 -5.27 -15.53
N ASP A 169 -7.98 -6.06 -14.46
CA ASP A 169 -8.92 -6.04 -13.35
C ASP A 169 -8.90 -4.69 -12.61
N GLU A 170 -7.70 -4.11 -12.45
CA GLU A 170 -7.54 -2.78 -11.84
C GLU A 170 -8.15 -1.66 -12.67
N VAL A 171 -7.97 -1.69 -14.00
CA VAL A 171 -8.63 -0.73 -14.91
C VAL A 171 -10.15 -0.86 -14.83
N VAL A 172 -10.68 -2.10 -14.84
CA VAL A 172 -12.13 -2.34 -14.69
C VAL A 172 -12.63 -1.81 -13.36
N ALA A 173 -11.96 -2.13 -12.24
CA ALA A 173 -12.34 -1.69 -10.90
C ALA A 173 -12.31 -0.15 -10.78
N MET A 174 -11.28 0.50 -11.30
CA MET A 174 -11.15 1.96 -11.31
C MET A 174 -12.30 2.61 -12.11
N LEU A 175 -12.59 2.10 -13.30
CA LEU A 175 -13.65 2.62 -14.13
C LEU A 175 -15.05 2.36 -13.54
N GLU A 176 -15.25 1.24 -12.85
CA GLU A 176 -16.50 0.97 -12.11
C GLU A 176 -16.74 2.01 -11.01
N ARG A 177 -15.70 2.39 -10.25
CA ARG A 177 -15.78 3.48 -9.25
C ARG A 177 -16.16 4.82 -9.89
N LYS A 178 -15.65 5.09 -11.10
CA LYS A 178 -15.89 6.33 -11.86
C LYS A 178 -17.21 6.34 -12.64
N ARG A 179 -17.84 5.19 -12.80
CA ARG A 179 -19.03 4.99 -13.65
C ARG A 179 -20.14 6.01 -13.38
N ALA A 180 -20.44 6.28 -12.12
CA ALA A 180 -21.50 7.22 -11.74
C ALA A 180 -21.23 8.66 -12.20
N PHE A 181 -19.96 9.08 -12.26
CA PHE A 181 -19.58 10.41 -12.74
C PHE A 181 -19.72 10.55 -14.25
N GLY A 182 -19.51 9.45 -15.00
CA GLY A 182 -19.65 9.44 -16.46
C GLY A 182 -21.08 9.24 -16.96
N GLN A 183 -21.98 8.77 -16.10
CA GLN A 183 -23.36 8.52 -16.47
C GLN A 183 -24.07 9.84 -16.84
N HIS A 184 -24.75 9.85 -17.97
CA HIS A 184 -25.44 11.01 -18.55
C HIS A 184 -24.52 12.11 -19.14
N MET A 185 -23.22 11.91 -19.18
CA MET A 185 -22.27 12.87 -19.75
C MET A 185 -21.97 12.64 -21.24
N HIS A 186 -22.46 11.55 -21.80
CA HIS A 186 -22.18 11.14 -23.17
C HIS A 186 -23.36 11.34 -24.11
N SER A 187 -23.04 11.67 -25.36
CA SER A 187 -24.04 11.71 -26.43
C SER A 187 -24.57 10.30 -26.74
N ASP A 188 -25.88 10.18 -26.95
CA ASP A 188 -26.52 8.92 -27.36
C ASP A 188 -26.25 8.53 -28.82
N TYR A 189 -25.44 9.31 -29.53
CA TYR A 189 -25.10 9.06 -30.94
C TYR A 189 -24.15 7.85 -31.09
N CYS A 190 -23.16 7.71 -30.22
CA CYS A 190 -22.22 6.59 -30.25
C CYS A 190 -22.85 5.34 -29.61
N ARG A 191 -22.82 4.23 -30.37
CA ARG A 191 -23.31 2.92 -29.93
C ARG A 191 -22.26 1.83 -30.08
N PHE A 192 -22.15 1.01 -29.05
CA PHE A 192 -21.34 -0.19 -29.02
C PHE A 192 -22.28 -1.37 -28.71
N GLU A 193 -22.28 -2.39 -29.57
CA GLU A 193 -23.22 -3.51 -29.48
C GLU A 193 -24.69 -3.07 -29.31
N GLY A 194 -25.09 -2.01 -30.01
CA GLY A 194 -26.45 -1.46 -29.98
C GLY A 194 -26.79 -0.58 -28.76
N GLN A 195 -25.92 -0.51 -27.75
CA GLN A 195 -26.11 0.29 -26.54
C GLN A 195 -25.32 1.60 -26.60
N THR A 196 -25.87 2.67 -26.04
CA THR A 196 -25.15 3.93 -25.88
C THR A 196 -24.15 3.82 -24.73
N VAL A 197 -23.15 4.72 -24.68
CA VAL A 197 -22.20 4.80 -23.55
C VAL A 197 -22.94 4.99 -22.23
N ASN A 198 -23.96 5.87 -22.20
CA ASN A 198 -24.79 6.08 -21.01
C ASN A 198 -25.50 4.79 -20.56
N GLN A 199 -25.96 3.95 -21.49
CA GLN A 199 -26.58 2.66 -21.16
C GLN A 199 -25.61 1.64 -20.61
N TRP A 200 -24.35 1.62 -21.11
CA TRP A 200 -23.27 0.80 -20.54
C TRP A 200 -22.94 1.25 -19.11
N LEU A 201 -22.75 2.54 -18.89
CA LEU A 201 -22.42 3.11 -17.59
C LEU A 201 -23.57 3.05 -16.57
N ALA A 202 -24.83 2.89 -17.01
CA ALA A 202 -25.96 2.77 -16.10
C ALA A 202 -25.98 1.48 -15.27
N ARG A 203 -25.26 0.42 -15.71
CA ARG A 203 -25.33 -0.91 -15.11
C ARG A 203 -24.04 -1.25 -14.38
N PRO A 204 -24.05 -1.53 -13.07
CA PRO A 204 -22.88 -2.02 -12.35
C PRO A 204 -22.38 -3.34 -12.93
N GLY A 205 -21.06 -3.56 -12.90
CA GLY A 205 -20.42 -4.80 -13.37
C GLY A 205 -20.36 -4.96 -14.89
N GLN A 206 -20.67 -3.91 -15.67
CA GLN A 206 -20.66 -3.98 -17.14
C GLN A 206 -19.42 -3.33 -17.76
N ILE A 207 -18.52 -2.74 -16.97
CA ILE A 207 -17.35 -2.04 -17.52
C ILE A 207 -16.45 -3.00 -18.32
N GLY A 208 -16.20 -4.21 -17.83
CA GLY A 208 -15.37 -5.18 -18.57
C GLY A 208 -15.95 -5.52 -19.94
N ALA A 209 -17.27 -5.75 -20.02
CA ALA A 209 -17.95 -5.99 -21.29
C ALA A 209 -17.95 -4.73 -22.21
N PHE A 210 -18.09 -3.55 -21.62
CA PHE A 210 -18.01 -2.29 -22.37
C PHE A 210 -16.63 -2.07 -22.97
N LEU A 211 -15.54 -2.29 -22.20
CA LEU A 211 -14.17 -2.20 -22.70
C LEU A 211 -13.96 -3.19 -23.86
N LYS A 212 -14.44 -4.42 -23.71
CA LYS A 212 -14.40 -5.42 -24.78
C LYS A 212 -15.12 -4.95 -26.07
N ALA A 213 -16.29 -4.32 -25.94
CA ALA A 213 -17.01 -3.75 -27.07
C ALA A 213 -16.25 -2.58 -27.74
N LEU A 214 -15.47 -1.81 -26.96
CA LEU A 214 -14.56 -0.77 -27.48
C LEU A 214 -13.37 -1.38 -28.24
N GLU A 215 -12.79 -2.47 -27.73
CA GLU A 215 -11.73 -3.24 -28.41
C GLU A 215 -12.21 -3.79 -29.74
N ASP A 216 -13.35 -4.49 -29.75
CA ASP A 216 -13.94 -5.10 -30.94
C ASP A 216 -14.29 -4.05 -32.01
N LYS A 217 -14.57 -2.82 -31.61
CA LYS A 217 -14.78 -1.67 -32.49
C LYS A 217 -13.48 -0.99 -32.93
N GLY A 218 -12.31 -1.41 -32.40
CA GLY A 218 -11.00 -0.84 -32.69
C GLY A 218 -10.76 0.53 -32.04
N TRP A 219 -11.52 0.88 -30.99
CA TRP A 219 -11.28 2.10 -30.20
C TRP A 219 -10.19 1.93 -29.18
N ILE A 220 -9.93 0.70 -28.74
CA ILE A 220 -8.80 0.30 -27.91
C ILE A 220 -7.91 -0.63 -28.72
N LYS A 221 -6.61 -0.38 -28.70
CA LYS A 221 -5.60 -1.14 -29.44
C LYS A 221 -4.43 -1.41 -28.52
N HIS A 222 -4.39 -2.64 -27.98
CA HIS A 222 -3.35 -3.05 -27.06
C HIS A 222 -1.98 -3.22 -27.71
N ASN A 223 -0.93 -3.07 -26.89
CA ASN A 223 0.48 -3.28 -27.29
C ASN A 223 0.94 -2.39 -28.46
N GLN A 224 0.38 -1.20 -28.55
CA GLN A 224 0.75 -0.17 -29.51
C GLN A 224 0.94 1.16 -28.78
N ASP A 225 1.39 2.20 -29.51
CA ASP A 225 1.37 3.55 -28.96
C ASP A 225 -0.07 3.92 -28.55
N PRO A 226 -0.34 4.28 -27.29
CA PRO A 226 -1.68 4.61 -26.81
C PRO A 226 -2.40 5.67 -27.65
N THR A 227 -1.66 6.57 -28.29
CA THR A 227 -2.23 7.58 -29.22
C THR A 227 -2.93 6.97 -30.43
N ASN A 228 -2.68 5.69 -30.75
CA ASN A 228 -3.41 4.95 -31.76
C ASN A 228 -4.80 4.48 -31.31
N SER A 229 -5.09 4.57 -30.00
CA SER A 229 -6.38 4.21 -29.42
C SER A 229 -7.27 5.44 -29.29
N ARG A 230 -8.41 5.41 -29.96
CA ARG A 230 -9.39 6.50 -29.88
C ARG A 230 -9.88 6.72 -28.44
N PHE A 231 -9.94 5.66 -27.65
CA PHE A 231 -10.29 5.74 -26.23
C PHE A 231 -9.28 6.61 -25.47
N TRP A 232 -7.97 6.41 -25.69
CA TRP A 232 -6.92 7.23 -25.09
C TRP A 232 -6.97 8.68 -25.54
N GLN A 233 -7.18 8.91 -26.84
CA GLN A 233 -7.30 10.27 -27.39
C GLN A 233 -8.44 11.09 -26.76
N LEU A 234 -9.51 10.42 -26.30
CA LEU A 234 -10.61 11.07 -25.58
C LEU A 234 -10.23 11.41 -24.13
N ILE A 235 -9.22 10.74 -23.54
CA ILE A 235 -8.75 10.95 -22.18
C ILE A 235 -7.63 12.00 -22.13
N GLU A 236 -6.69 11.96 -23.08
CA GLU A 236 -5.44 12.77 -23.05
C GLU A 236 -5.15 13.52 -24.36
N GLY A 237 -6.01 13.48 -25.38
CA GLY A 237 -5.83 14.20 -26.64
C GLY A 237 -6.18 15.68 -26.54
N ASP A 238 -5.84 16.45 -27.58
CA ASP A 238 -6.08 17.91 -27.68
C ASP A 238 -7.55 18.33 -27.51
N GLY A 239 -8.48 17.38 -27.62
CA GLY A 239 -9.92 17.54 -27.39
C GLY A 239 -10.41 16.99 -26.05
N ALA A 240 -9.53 16.57 -25.17
CA ALA A 240 -9.83 15.84 -23.93
C ALA A 240 -10.42 16.70 -22.78
N ALA A 241 -10.80 17.96 -23.05
CA ALA A 241 -11.35 18.88 -22.05
C ALA A 241 -12.60 18.35 -21.30
N VAL A 242 -13.18 17.25 -21.75
CA VAL A 242 -14.34 16.61 -21.13
C VAL A 242 -13.97 15.60 -20.05
N PHE A 243 -12.69 15.17 -19.96
CA PHE A 243 -12.27 14.07 -19.09
C PHE A 243 -11.33 14.48 -17.95
N VAL A 244 -11.59 15.62 -17.31
CA VAL A 244 -10.95 16.05 -16.03
C VAL A 244 -11.24 15.08 -14.86
N VAL A 245 -11.94 13.96 -15.14
CA VAL A 245 -12.39 13.00 -14.13
C VAL A 245 -11.27 12.08 -13.65
N PHE A 246 -10.21 11.91 -14.45
CA PHE A 246 -9.13 10.98 -14.14
C PHE A 246 -7.94 11.70 -13.47
N LYS A 247 -7.48 11.15 -12.35
CA LYS A 247 -6.24 11.55 -11.68
C LYS A 247 -5.03 11.09 -12.53
N LYS A 248 -3.84 11.62 -12.25
CA LYS A 248 -2.62 11.28 -13.00
C LYS A 248 -2.31 9.77 -12.97
N ASN A 249 -2.39 9.17 -11.79
CA ASN A 249 -2.19 7.72 -11.60
C ASN A 249 -3.24 6.87 -12.34
N GLU A 250 -4.49 7.33 -12.41
CA GLU A 250 -5.55 6.62 -13.13
C GLU A 250 -5.35 6.69 -14.65
N LYS A 251 -4.86 7.82 -15.14
CA LYS A 251 -4.47 7.95 -16.56
C LYS A 251 -3.29 7.04 -16.87
N GLN A 252 -2.28 6.97 -15.99
CA GLN A 252 -1.15 6.07 -16.17
C GLN A 252 -1.60 4.60 -16.20
N LEU A 253 -2.53 4.21 -15.30
CA LEU A 253 -3.11 2.86 -15.29
C LEU A 253 -3.77 2.51 -16.64
N ILE A 254 -4.54 3.42 -17.20
CA ILE A 254 -5.16 3.22 -18.52
C ILE A 254 -4.11 3.18 -19.64
N HIS A 255 -3.11 4.07 -19.57
CA HIS A 255 -2.01 4.12 -20.52
C HIS A 255 -1.26 2.79 -20.60
N ASP A 256 -0.89 2.24 -19.45
CA ASP A 256 -0.12 1.01 -19.35
C ASP A 256 -0.95 -0.23 -19.74
N TRP A 257 -2.27 -0.13 -19.61
CA TRP A 257 -3.19 -1.19 -20.01
C TRP A 257 -3.42 -1.24 -21.52
N ILE A 258 -3.41 -0.09 -22.21
CA ILE A 258 -3.58 -0.01 -23.68
C ILE A 258 -2.34 -0.53 -24.39
#